data_4f624c7594f2d4716ebe11df6456c7fe
#
_entry.id   4f624c7594f2d4716ebe11df6456c7fe
#
_cell.length_a   1.000
_cell.length_b   1.000
_cell.length_c   1.000
_cell.angle_alpha   90.00
_cell.angle_beta   90.00
_cell.angle_gamma   90.00
#
_symmetry.space_group_name_H-M   'P 1'
#
loop_
_entity.id
_entity.type
_entity.pdbx_description
1 polymer ?
#
loop_
_entity_poly.entity_id
_entity_poly.type
_entity_poly.pdbx_seq_one_letter_code
_entity_poly.pdbx_strand_id
1 'polypeptide(L)'
;MRVANAPAVADVPVPPFQPGPAGTHITIRGLTKYFAGWPLYENFDLNIPKHKIVSVFGPNGCGKSTLINMIAGLVPIDSGEILFDGKSLADTKIGYVFQNYREAMFPWLRTIDNIAYPLKLEGRSKVELDRRVAELVASFDV
;
A
#
# COMPACT_ATOMS: atom_id res chain seq x y z
N MET A 1 34.75 13.23 -1.68
CA MET A 1 33.95 12.68 -0.55
C MET A 1 33.39 11.33 -1.02
N ARG A 2 33.98 10.20 -0.57
CA ARG A 2 33.52 8.86 -0.99
C ARG A 2 32.27 8.52 -0.19
N VAL A 3 31.16 8.27 -0.88
CA VAL A 3 29.95 7.71 -0.27
C VAL A 3 30.32 6.30 0.18
N ALA A 4 30.27 6.05 1.49
CA ALA A 4 30.48 4.72 2.04
C ALA A 4 29.40 3.81 1.46
N ASN A 5 29.82 2.69 0.86
CA ASN A 5 28.91 1.61 0.43
C ASN A 5 28.06 1.18 1.62
N ALA A 6 26.74 1.25 1.46
CA ALA A 6 25.84 0.59 2.39
C ALA A 6 26.24 -0.89 2.47
N PRO A 7 26.29 -1.52 3.65
CA PRO A 7 26.58 -2.94 3.76
C PRO A 7 25.56 -3.70 2.90
N ALA A 8 26.07 -4.63 2.10
CA ALA A 8 25.23 -5.56 1.34
C ALA A 8 24.28 -6.22 2.35
N VAL A 9 22.98 -6.11 2.12
CA VAL A 9 21.97 -6.82 2.88
C VAL A 9 22.32 -8.31 2.72
N ALA A 10 22.77 -8.94 3.80
CA ALA A 10 23.05 -10.36 3.80
C ALA A 10 21.78 -11.07 3.32
N ASP A 11 21.96 -12.04 2.45
CA ASP A 11 20.90 -12.91 1.93
C ASP A 11 20.34 -13.74 3.11
N VAL A 12 19.44 -13.09 3.88
CA VAL A 12 18.77 -13.76 5.00
C VAL A 12 17.73 -14.66 4.36
N PRO A 13 17.83 -15.98 4.51
CA PRO A 13 16.87 -16.89 3.90
C PRO A 13 15.47 -16.56 4.45
N VAL A 14 14.58 -16.14 3.56
CA VAL A 14 13.16 -15.93 3.89
C VAL A 14 12.60 -17.31 4.27
N PRO A 15 12.11 -17.50 5.50
CA PRO A 15 11.53 -18.78 5.90
C PRO A 15 10.32 -19.10 4.99
N PRO A 16 10.05 -20.41 4.73
CA PRO A 16 8.95 -20.80 3.87
C PRO A 16 7.63 -20.21 4.39
N PHE A 17 6.80 -19.74 3.44
CA PHE A 17 5.50 -19.17 3.73
C PHE A 17 4.68 -20.07 4.66
N GLN A 18 4.33 -19.54 5.82
CA GLN A 18 3.32 -20.11 6.69
C GLN A 18 2.10 -19.19 6.66
N PRO A 19 0.91 -19.66 6.27
CA PRO A 19 -0.28 -18.81 6.29
C PRO A 19 -0.47 -18.22 7.67
N GLY A 20 -0.83 -16.94 7.72
CA GLY A 20 -1.22 -16.29 8.97
C GLY A 20 -2.39 -17.01 9.64
N PRO A 21 -2.72 -16.68 10.90
CA PRO A 21 -3.88 -17.25 11.59
C PRO A 21 -5.14 -17.17 10.73
N ALA A 22 -6.03 -18.14 10.88
CA ALA A 22 -7.31 -18.14 10.15
C ALA A 22 -8.03 -16.78 10.33
N GLY A 23 -8.45 -16.17 9.21
CA GLY A 23 -9.06 -14.84 9.20
C GLY A 23 -8.09 -13.66 9.04
N THR A 24 -6.79 -13.90 8.82
CA THR A 24 -5.83 -12.85 8.45
C THR A 24 -6.03 -12.44 6.99
N HIS A 25 -6.03 -11.12 6.73
CA HIS A 25 -6.09 -10.54 5.39
C HIS A 25 -4.71 -10.13 4.90
N ILE A 26 -3.95 -9.41 5.72
CA ILE A 26 -2.58 -9.01 5.37
C ILE A 26 -1.63 -9.65 6.35
N THR A 27 -0.62 -10.33 5.82
CA THR A 27 0.48 -10.91 6.58
C THR A 27 1.77 -10.20 6.21
N ILE A 28 2.44 -9.63 7.19
CA ILE A 28 3.77 -9.02 7.06
C ILE A 28 4.74 -9.88 7.85
N ARG A 29 5.88 -10.25 7.24
CA ARG A 29 6.91 -11.09 7.87
C ARG A 29 8.29 -10.61 7.57
N GLY A 30 9.10 -10.54 8.60
CA GLY A 30 10.51 -10.19 8.52
C GLY A 30 10.74 -8.83 7.84
N LEU A 31 9.72 -7.94 7.86
CA LEU A 31 9.79 -6.67 7.17
C LEU A 31 10.94 -5.85 7.71
N THR A 32 11.84 -5.50 6.81
CA THR A 32 12.98 -4.64 7.12
C THR A 32 13.00 -3.45 6.18
N LYS A 33 13.23 -2.26 6.74
CA LYS A 33 13.35 -1.02 5.98
C LYS A 33 14.37 -0.09 6.61
N TYR A 34 15.31 0.36 5.81
CA TYR A 34 16.32 1.35 6.18
C TYR A 34 16.10 2.67 5.46
N PHE A 35 16.40 3.76 6.13
CA PHE A 35 16.53 5.08 5.51
C PHE A 35 17.88 5.69 5.88
N ALA A 36 18.68 6.05 4.88
CA ALA A 36 20.02 6.61 5.05
C ALA A 36 20.91 5.79 6.01
N GLY A 37 20.78 4.45 5.98
CA GLY A 37 21.55 3.55 6.83
C GLY A 37 20.96 3.31 8.23
N TRP A 38 19.86 3.97 8.60
CA TRP A 38 19.20 3.79 9.89
C TRP A 38 17.99 2.85 9.73
N PRO A 39 17.83 1.85 10.60
CA PRO A 39 16.68 0.97 10.56
C PRO A 39 15.42 1.71 11.00
N LEU A 40 14.39 1.70 10.15
CA LEU A 40 13.04 2.12 10.53
C LEU A 40 12.21 0.93 11.01
N TYR A 41 12.38 -0.21 10.35
CA TYR A 41 11.83 -1.51 10.71
C TYR A 41 12.93 -2.56 10.57
N GLU A 42 13.03 -3.47 11.52
CA GLU A 42 13.91 -4.64 11.51
C GLU A 42 13.14 -5.89 11.91
N ASN A 43 13.10 -6.85 11.01
CA ASN A 43 12.43 -8.15 11.24
C ASN A 43 11.03 -8.00 11.84
N PHE A 44 10.24 -7.07 11.30
CA PHE A 44 8.92 -6.71 11.83
C PHE A 44 7.84 -7.62 11.25
N ASP A 45 7.04 -8.21 12.14
CA ASP A 45 5.91 -9.07 11.80
C ASP A 45 4.59 -8.41 12.21
N LEU A 46 3.57 -8.52 11.34
CA LEU A 46 2.22 -8.02 11.63
C LEU A 46 1.18 -8.84 10.88
N ASN A 47 0.09 -9.17 11.55
CA ASN A 47 -1.09 -9.77 10.94
C ASN A 47 -2.29 -8.82 11.06
N ILE A 48 -2.90 -8.49 9.93
CA ILE A 48 -4.11 -7.65 9.87
C ILE A 48 -5.30 -8.56 9.56
N PRO A 49 -6.33 -8.59 10.44
CA PRO A 49 -7.48 -9.47 10.28
C PRO A 49 -8.39 -9.02 9.12
N LYS A 50 -9.14 -9.98 8.56
CA LYS A 50 -10.19 -9.72 7.57
C LYS A 50 -11.36 -8.95 8.18
N HIS A 51 -12.03 -8.14 7.35
CA HIS A 51 -13.29 -7.48 7.69
C HIS A 51 -13.22 -6.64 8.96
N LYS A 52 -12.07 -6.06 9.27
CA LYS A 52 -11.86 -5.18 10.42
C LYS A 52 -11.30 -3.83 9.97
N ILE A 53 -11.65 -2.80 10.73
CA ILE A 53 -10.96 -1.52 10.67
C ILE A 53 -9.78 -1.61 11.64
N VAL A 54 -8.59 -1.37 11.14
CA VAL A 54 -7.36 -1.38 11.93
C VAL A 54 -6.73 0.00 11.88
N SER A 55 -6.40 0.53 13.05
CA SER A 55 -5.75 1.84 13.18
C SER A 55 -4.31 1.67 13.66
N VAL A 56 -3.40 2.46 13.06
CA VAL A 56 -1.99 2.49 13.43
C VAL A 56 -1.70 3.76 14.22
N PHE A 57 -1.33 3.62 15.48
CA PHE A 57 -1.03 4.73 16.37
C PHE A 57 0.46 4.79 16.72
N GLY A 58 0.95 5.97 17.06
CA GLY A 58 2.31 6.21 17.49
C GLY A 58 2.73 7.66 17.32
N PRO A 59 3.88 8.08 17.87
CA PRO A 59 4.41 9.44 17.75
C PRO A 59 4.73 9.81 16.29
N ASN A 60 4.91 11.10 16.03
CA ASN A 60 5.34 11.55 14.72
C ASN A 60 6.74 11.01 14.39
N GLY A 61 6.94 10.62 13.13
CA GLY A 61 8.22 10.07 12.67
C GLY A 61 8.48 8.59 12.98
N CYS A 62 7.59 7.88 13.70
CA CYS A 62 7.79 6.47 14.03
C CYS A 62 7.51 5.47 12.88
N GLY A 63 7.27 5.96 11.65
CA GLY A 63 7.14 5.09 10.48
C GLY A 63 5.72 4.72 10.05
N LYS A 64 4.65 5.20 10.70
CA LYS A 64 3.25 4.84 10.38
C LYS A 64 2.92 4.99 8.88
N SER A 65 3.18 6.16 8.33
CA SER A 65 2.93 6.43 6.90
C SER A 65 3.80 5.56 6.00
N THR A 66 5.04 5.30 6.42
CA THR A 66 5.97 4.43 5.69
C THR A 66 5.46 2.98 5.65
N LEU A 67 4.94 2.46 6.77
CA LEU A 67 4.33 1.13 6.82
C LEU A 67 3.14 1.03 5.85
N ILE A 68 2.23 2.00 5.89
CA ILE A 68 1.07 2.03 5.00
C ILE A 68 1.51 2.12 3.54
N ASN A 69 2.52 2.94 3.24
CA ASN A 69 3.07 3.08 1.90
C ASN A 69 3.76 1.79 1.41
N MET A 70 4.45 1.05 2.29
CA MET A 70 5.03 -0.26 1.97
C MET A 70 3.93 -1.30 1.71
N ILE A 71 2.89 -1.33 2.52
CA ILE A 71 1.72 -2.19 2.29
C ILE A 71 1.06 -1.86 0.94
N ALA A 72 0.98 -0.59 0.58
CA ALA A 72 0.43 -0.14 -0.70
C ALA A 72 1.39 -0.31 -1.91
N GLY A 73 2.64 -0.74 -1.67
CA GLY A 73 3.66 -0.85 -2.73
C GLY A 73 4.21 0.48 -3.24
N LEU A 74 3.90 1.59 -2.57
CA LEU A 74 4.42 2.92 -2.92
C LEU A 74 5.86 3.14 -2.46
N VAL A 75 6.29 2.39 -1.45
CA VAL A 75 7.66 2.37 -0.95
C VAL A 75 8.15 0.93 -0.94
N PRO A 76 9.28 0.62 -1.59
CA PRO A 76 9.82 -0.74 -1.59
C PRO A 76 10.32 -1.13 -0.20
N ILE A 77 10.17 -2.39 0.15
CA ILE A 77 10.80 -3.01 1.31
C ILE A 77 12.23 -3.43 0.97
N ASP A 78 13.12 -3.50 1.96
CA ASP A 78 14.50 -3.92 1.75
C ASP A 78 14.64 -5.45 1.96
N SER A 79 13.85 -6.04 2.87
CA SER A 79 13.70 -7.49 3.00
C SER A 79 12.38 -7.86 3.68
N GLY A 80 12.04 -9.14 3.68
CA GLY A 80 10.78 -9.67 4.19
C GLY A 80 9.71 -9.78 3.11
N GLU A 81 8.46 -9.95 3.52
CA GLU A 81 7.34 -10.10 2.60
C GLU A 81 6.05 -9.46 3.13
N ILE A 82 5.20 -9.01 2.22
CA ILE A 82 3.84 -8.53 2.49
C ILE A 82 2.89 -9.30 1.58
N LEU A 83 1.94 -10.02 2.18
CA LEU A 83 1.01 -10.87 1.47
C LEU A 83 -0.44 -10.51 1.81
N PHE A 84 -1.30 -10.57 0.80
CA PHE A 84 -2.74 -10.32 0.87
C PHE A 84 -3.48 -11.64 0.60
N ASP A 85 -4.07 -12.23 1.62
CA ASP A 85 -4.68 -13.58 1.51
C ASP A 85 -3.71 -14.61 0.92
N GLY A 86 -2.41 -14.50 1.28
CA GLY A 86 -1.35 -15.35 0.77
C GLY A 86 -0.86 -15.03 -0.65
N LYS A 87 -1.34 -13.95 -1.26
CA LYS A 87 -0.94 -13.50 -2.60
C LYS A 87 -0.06 -12.27 -2.52
N SER A 88 0.74 -12.05 -3.56
CA SER A 88 1.55 -10.84 -3.69
C SER A 88 0.68 -9.62 -3.98
N LEU A 89 1.23 -8.42 -3.77
CA LEU A 89 0.56 -7.18 -4.13
C LEU A 89 0.25 -7.10 -5.65
N ALA A 90 1.10 -7.69 -6.50
CA ALA A 90 0.89 -7.69 -7.94
C ALA A 90 -0.42 -8.40 -8.35
N ASP A 91 -0.86 -9.37 -7.54
CA ASP A 91 -2.08 -10.16 -7.77
C ASP A 91 -3.28 -9.63 -6.98
N THR A 92 -3.14 -8.46 -6.35
CA THR A 92 -4.13 -7.92 -5.42
C THR A 92 -4.53 -6.51 -5.82
N LYS A 93 -5.84 -6.22 -5.79
CA LYS A 93 -6.35 -4.85 -5.95
C LYS A 93 -6.53 -4.22 -4.58
N ILE A 94 -5.88 -3.10 -4.35
CA ILE A 94 -6.05 -2.29 -3.13
C ILE A 94 -6.55 -0.90 -3.50
N GLY A 95 -7.33 -0.30 -2.61
CA GLY A 95 -7.64 1.12 -2.65
C GLY A 95 -6.76 1.89 -1.67
N TYR A 96 -6.19 3.00 -2.11
CA TYR A 96 -5.36 3.87 -1.27
C TYR A 96 -5.91 5.28 -1.26
N VAL A 97 -6.14 5.84 -0.08
CA VAL A 97 -6.57 7.23 0.11
C VAL A 97 -5.40 8.03 0.68
N PHE A 98 -4.92 9.00 -0.09
CA PHE A 98 -3.82 9.87 0.33
C PHE A 98 -4.27 10.84 1.43
N GLN A 99 -3.39 11.13 2.37
CA GLN A 99 -3.63 12.14 3.40
C GLN A 99 -3.85 13.53 2.78
N ASN A 100 -3.06 13.86 1.76
CA ASN A 100 -3.24 15.08 0.97
C ASN A 100 -4.00 14.75 -0.32
N TYR A 101 -5.32 14.92 -0.31
CA TYR A 101 -6.18 14.64 -1.46
C TYR A 101 -5.81 15.47 -2.71
N ARG A 102 -5.23 16.66 -2.52
CA ARG A 102 -4.82 17.52 -3.65
C ARG A 102 -3.67 16.93 -4.44
N GLU A 103 -2.75 16.25 -3.77
CA GLU A 103 -1.63 15.56 -4.41
C GLU A 103 -2.05 14.24 -5.08
N ALA A 104 -3.21 13.71 -4.70
CA ALA A 104 -3.78 12.51 -5.30
C ALA A 104 -4.49 12.76 -6.63
N MET A 105 -4.79 14.02 -6.95
CA MET A 105 -5.52 14.38 -8.17
C MET A 105 -4.54 14.81 -9.27
N PHE A 106 -4.85 14.44 -10.52
CA PHE A 106 -4.14 14.94 -11.69
C PHE A 106 -4.60 16.37 -11.98
N PRO A 107 -3.74 17.39 -11.81
CA PRO A 107 -4.16 18.81 -11.91
C PRO A 107 -4.56 19.23 -13.32
N TRP A 108 -4.16 18.48 -14.34
CA TRP A 108 -4.52 18.70 -15.75
C TRP A 108 -5.85 18.04 -16.16
N LEU A 109 -6.47 17.25 -15.27
CA LEU A 109 -7.77 16.64 -15.49
C LEU A 109 -8.85 17.38 -14.70
N ARG A 110 -10.07 17.43 -15.27
CA ARG A 110 -11.24 17.88 -14.51
C ARG A 110 -11.54 16.90 -13.37
N THR A 111 -12.24 17.36 -12.35
CA THR A 111 -12.64 16.52 -11.19
C THR A 111 -13.34 15.24 -11.64
N ILE A 112 -14.30 15.33 -12.54
CA ILE A 112 -15.04 14.18 -13.08
C ILE A 112 -14.13 13.18 -13.79
N ASP A 113 -13.11 13.66 -14.50
CA ASP A 113 -12.14 12.82 -15.19
C ASP A 113 -11.17 12.14 -14.22
N ASN A 114 -10.83 12.78 -13.10
CA ASN A 114 -10.08 12.18 -12.01
C ASN A 114 -10.88 11.04 -11.37
N ILE A 115 -12.17 11.24 -11.08
CA ILE A 115 -13.08 10.21 -10.55
C ILE A 115 -13.18 9.01 -11.50
N ALA A 116 -13.29 9.31 -12.80
CA ALA A 116 -13.41 8.28 -13.83
C ALA A 116 -12.10 7.54 -14.15
N TYR A 117 -10.94 8.09 -13.76
CA TYR A 117 -9.64 7.61 -14.20
C TYR A 117 -9.37 6.13 -13.87
N PRO A 118 -9.60 5.64 -12.65
CA PRO A 118 -9.42 4.22 -12.33
C PRO A 118 -10.28 3.29 -13.19
N LEU A 119 -11.52 3.68 -13.46
CA LEU A 119 -12.45 2.90 -14.30
C LEU A 119 -12.00 2.87 -15.77
N LYS A 120 -11.37 3.96 -16.26
CA LYS A 120 -10.75 3.99 -17.60
C LYS A 120 -9.59 3.01 -17.70
N LEU A 121 -8.76 2.89 -16.66
CA LEU A 121 -7.65 1.94 -16.62
C LEU A 121 -8.13 0.48 -16.59
N GLU A 122 -9.33 0.21 -16.04
CA GLU A 122 -9.95 -1.12 -16.07
C GLU A 122 -10.51 -1.49 -17.46
N GLY A 123 -10.46 -0.60 -18.43
CA GLY A 123 -10.97 -0.85 -19.79
C GLY A 123 -12.51 -0.90 -19.87
N ARG A 124 -13.23 -0.26 -18.95
CA ARG A 124 -14.69 -0.19 -18.94
C ARG A 124 -15.23 0.55 -20.17
N SER A 125 -16.39 0.13 -20.65
CA SER A 125 -17.08 0.83 -21.72
C SER A 125 -17.47 2.24 -21.29
N LYS A 126 -17.58 3.18 -22.25
CA LYS A 126 -17.97 4.56 -21.94
C LYS A 126 -19.32 4.64 -21.22
N VAL A 127 -20.30 3.84 -21.64
CA VAL A 127 -21.64 3.81 -21.04
C VAL A 127 -21.60 3.35 -19.58
N GLU A 128 -20.83 2.32 -19.29
CA GLU A 128 -20.65 1.81 -17.92
C GLU A 128 -19.88 2.79 -17.04
N LEU A 129 -18.87 3.45 -17.60
CA LEU A 129 -18.10 4.47 -16.93
C LEU A 129 -18.98 5.67 -16.54
N ASP A 130 -19.75 6.22 -17.50
CA ASP A 130 -20.65 7.36 -17.26
C ASP A 130 -21.70 7.02 -16.21
N ARG A 131 -22.29 5.83 -16.27
CA ARG A 131 -23.24 5.35 -15.26
C ARG A 131 -22.60 5.26 -13.87
N ARG A 132 -21.43 4.63 -13.76
CA ARG A 132 -20.77 4.42 -12.47
C ARG A 132 -20.28 5.73 -11.84
N VAL A 133 -19.79 6.66 -12.66
CA VAL A 133 -19.39 7.99 -12.19
C VAL A 133 -20.61 8.77 -11.69
N ALA A 134 -21.74 8.73 -12.41
CA ALA A 134 -22.97 9.38 -11.96
C ALA A 134 -23.48 8.80 -10.62
N GLU A 135 -23.45 7.48 -10.45
CA GLU A 135 -23.80 6.82 -9.18
C GLU A 135 -22.87 7.28 -8.03
N LEU A 136 -21.57 7.38 -8.26
CA LEU A 136 -20.61 7.85 -7.25
C LEU A 136 -20.86 9.30 -6.87
N VAL A 137 -20.97 10.18 -7.85
CA VAL A 137 -21.25 11.62 -7.62
C VAL A 137 -22.54 11.79 -6.80
N ALA A 138 -23.61 11.08 -7.15
CA ALA A 138 -24.87 11.12 -6.42
C ALA A 138 -24.75 10.57 -4.99
N SER A 139 -23.93 9.51 -4.77
CA SER A 139 -23.76 8.90 -3.45
C SER A 139 -22.98 9.75 -2.47
N PHE A 140 -22.12 10.64 -2.97
CA PHE A 140 -21.31 11.54 -2.14
C PHE A 140 -21.85 12.97 -2.07
N ASP A 141 -23.00 13.24 -2.67
CA ASP A 141 -23.67 14.55 -2.68
C ASP A 141 -22.75 15.68 -3.23
N VAL A 142 -22.05 15.43 -4.33
CA VAL A 142 -21.05 16.30 -4.96
C VAL A 142 -21.51 16.69 -6.36
#